data_cc54fa5eb3d68ddd5c371d7c7a00b0cf
#
_entry.id   cc54fa5eb3d68ddd5c371d7c7a00b0cf
#
_cell.length_a   1.000
_cell.length_b   1.000
_cell.length_c   1.000
_cell.angle_alpha   90.00
_cell.angle_beta   90.00
_cell.angle_gamma   90.00
#
_symmetry.space_group_name_H-M   'P 1'
#
loop_
_entity.id
_entity.type
_entity.pdbx_description
1 polymer ?
#
loop_
_entity_poly.entity_id
_entity_poly.type
_entity_poly.pdbx_seq_one_letter_code
_entity_poly.pdbx_strand_id
1 'polypeptide(L)'
;MAHKILSVVGARPNFMKVAAVCEAVKDYNARGHAQPVEHVLVHTGQHYDANMSDFFFNDLDLPKPNLFLGVGSGSHSAQTAKVMEGFERVLLAERPDVVIVVGDVNSTLACALVTKKTWCSGESCERDFIPKLAHIEAGLRSFDRTMPEEVNRIVTDSISDYLFTTEESANENLKREGIPESKIHFVGNVMIDTLLRHRSKASESTILNDLQLYEDGQVRPYAILTLHRPTNVDDTTTFSRIIQSFLDVSRRMPIIFPAHPRTFKQIQEADLGDYFVDHFMAGPEPWDARVRIRLVPPLGYLDFLHLMSNAKVVLTDSGGIQEETTILGIPCITLRKNTERPVTLTHGTNMLAGADPETIIQTVSRVLQGMEQPASPPPFWDGNAAKRIVQVLVQARGTASPQPVAGPVAIPAT
;
A
#
# COMPACT_ATOMS: atom_id res chain seq x y z
N MET A 1 18.87 6.50 -27.00
CA MET A 1 17.71 5.64 -26.77
C MET A 1 16.98 6.16 -25.54
N ALA A 2 15.64 6.07 -25.51
CA ALA A 2 14.85 6.42 -24.33
C ALA A 2 15.26 5.53 -23.14
N HIS A 3 15.13 6.05 -21.92
CA HIS A 3 15.32 5.27 -20.70
C HIS A 3 14.03 4.49 -20.43
N LYS A 4 14.07 3.16 -20.49
CA LYS A 4 12.89 2.32 -20.34
C LYS A 4 12.73 1.84 -18.92
N ILE A 5 11.64 2.26 -18.27
CA ILE A 5 11.27 1.86 -16.91
C ILE A 5 10.01 1.00 -16.98
N LEU A 6 10.03 -0.15 -16.32
CA LEU A 6 8.91 -1.05 -16.20
C LEU A 6 8.45 -1.09 -14.75
N SER A 7 7.19 -0.71 -14.48
CA SER A 7 6.58 -0.78 -13.15
C SER A 7 5.62 -1.94 -13.04
N VAL A 8 5.67 -2.66 -11.91
CA VAL A 8 4.83 -3.83 -11.66
C VAL A 8 3.80 -3.53 -10.59
N VAL A 9 2.54 -3.90 -10.87
CA VAL A 9 1.42 -3.87 -9.91
C VAL A 9 0.78 -5.24 -9.82
N GLY A 10 0.35 -5.65 -8.62
CA GLY A 10 -0.26 -6.97 -8.40
C GLY A 10 -1.47 -6.97 -7.50
N ALA A 11 -1.55 -6.02 -6.59
CA ALA A 11 -2.61 -5.90 -5.59
C ALA A 11 -3.01 -4.44 -5.42
N ARG A 12 -4.18 -4.20 -4.83
CA ARG A 12 -4.74 -2.85 -4.63
C ARG A 12 -3.75 -1.81 -4.07
N PRO A 13 -3.02 -2.09 -2.98
CA PRO A 13 -2.10 -1.11 -2.42
C PRO A 13 -1.00 -0.67 -3.39
N ASN A 14 -0.67 -1.53 -4.36
CA ASN A 14 0.35 -1.19 -5.37
C ASN A 14 -0.15 -0.15 -6.36
N PHE A 15 -1.45 -0.14 -6.71
CA PHE A 15 -1.99 0.84 -7.66
C PHE A 15 -1.80 2.26 -7.17
N MET A 16 -2.14 2.54 -5.92
CA MET A 16 -1.96 3.86 -5.32
C MET A 16 -0.51 4.32 -5.36
N LYS A 17 0.41 3.41 -5.06
CA LYS A 17 1.85 3.71 -5.03
C LYS A 17 2.42 3.94 -6.43
N VAL A 18 2.03 3.14 -7.40
CA VAL A 18 2.50 3.26 -8.79
C VAL A 18 1.83 4.42 -9.51
N ALA A 19 0.61 4.83 -9.13
CA ALA A 19 -0.05 6.01 -9.68
C ALA A 19 0.84 7.26 -9.57
N ALA A 20 1.41 7.50 -8.39
CA ALA A 20 2.34 8.60 -8.19
C ALA A 20 3.56 8.52 -9.12
N VAL A 21 4.10 7.31 -9.34
CA VAL A 21 5.25 7.10 -10.24
C VAL A 21 4.86 7.37 -11.70
N CYS A 22 3.71 6.87 -12.16
CA CYS A 22 3.21 7.11 -13.52
C CYS A 22 3.09 8.61 -13.80
N GLU A 23 2.50 9.35 -12.86
CA GLU A 23 2.35 10.80 -12.98
C GLU A 23 3.69 11.55 -12.93
N ALA A 24 4.60 11.14 -12.04
CA ALA A 24 5.93 11.75 -11.97
C ALA A 24 6.72 11.55 -13.26
N VAL A 25 6.61 10.39 -13.92
CA VAL A 25 7.21 10.13 -15.25
C VAL A 25 6.55 10.99 -16.32
N LYS A 26 5.22 11.11 -16.31
CA LYS A 26 4.48 11.97 -17.23
C LYS A 26 4.89 13.44 -17.07
N ASP A 27 4.97 13.93 -15.84
CA ASP A 27 5.43 15.30 -15.52
C ASP A 27 6.89 15.52 -15.96
N TYR A 28 7.76 14.52 -15.76
CA TYR A 28 9.13 14.58 -16.23
C TYR A 28 9.21 14.74 -17.75
N ASN A 29 8.48 13.90 -18.48
CA ASN A 29 8.47 13.95 -19.95
C ASN A 29 7.85 15.25 -20.49
N ALA A 30 6.82 15.78 -19.84
CA ALA A 30 6.16 17.03 -20.25
C ALA A 30 7.09 18.26 -20.15
N ARG A 31 8.13 18.21 -19.33
CA ARG A 31 9.13 19.29 -19.21
C ARG A 31 10.15 19.34 -20.35
N GLY A 32 10.06 18.42 -21.32
CA GLY A 32 10.91 18.44 -22.51
C GLY A 32 12.37 18.11 -22.27
N HIS A 33 12.67 17.24 -21.31
CA HIS A 33 14.03 16.77 -21.09
C HIS A 33 14.61 16.08 -22.35
N ALA A 34 15.91 16.25 -22.60
CA ALA A 34 16.57 15.69 -23.77
C ALA A 34 16.49 14.16 -23.90
N GLN A 35 16.23 13.49 -22.79
CA GLN A 35 16.05 12.03 -22.72
C GLN A 35 14.71 11.70 -22.06
N PRO A 36 13.67 11.40 -22.85
CA PRO A 36 12.40 10.98 -22.31
C PRO A 36 12.49 9.59 -21.67
N VAL A 37 11.61 9.34 -20.71
CA VAL A 37 11.41 8.03 -20.07
C VAL A 37 10.29 7.31 -20.79
N GLU A 38 10.57 6.12 -21.32
CA GLU A 38 9.55 5.18 -21.77
C GLU A 38 9.07 4.38 -20.55
N HIS A 39 7.78 4.46 -20.24
CA HIS A 39 7.21 3.81 -19.07
C HIS A 39 6.24 2.69 -19.46
N VAL A 40 6.48 1.48 -18.99
CA VAL A 40 5.64 0.31 -19.21
C VAL A 40 5.02 -0.12 -17.90
N LEU A 41 3.70 -0.20 -17.83
CA LEU A 41 2.97 -0.67 -16.66
C LEU A 41 2.51 -2.12 -16.88
N VAL A 42 2.93 -3.01 -15.97
CA VAL A 42 2.58 -4.43 -15.98
C VAL A 42 1.69 -4.76 -14.79
N HIS A 43 0.53 -5.33 -15.05
CA HIS A 43 -0.38 -5.85 -14.05
C HIS A 43 -0.29 -7.37 -14.00
N THR A 44 0.10 -7.92 -12.84
CA THR A 44 0.26 -9.38 -12.71
C THR A 44 -1.07 -10.12 -12.61
N GLY A 45 -2.13 -9.47 -12.15
CA GLY A 45 -3.43 -10.11 -11.90
C GLY A 45 -3.44 -10.93 -10.62
N GLN A 46 -2.52 -10.68 -9.67
CA GLN A 46 -2.46 -11.39 -8.37
C GLN A 46 -3.78 -11.28 -7.61
N HIS A 47 -4.34 -10.06 -7.52
CA HIS A 47 -5.68 -9.82 -7.02
C HIS A 47 -6.47 -9.18 -8.16
N TYR A 48 -7.35 -9.95 -8.76
CA TYR A 48 -8.21 -9.50 -9.84
C TYR A 48 -9.66 -9.69 -9.44
N ASP A 49 -10.29 -8.60 -9.05
CA ASP A 49 -11.73 -8.41 -9.07
C ASP A 49 -11.98 -7.30 -10.10
N ALA A 50 -12.58 -7.66 -11.25
CA ALA A 50 -12.74 -6.75 -12.36
C ALA A 50 -13.43 -5.45 -11.94
N ASN A 51 -14.52 -5.55 -11.18
CA ASN A 51 -15.31 -4.39 -10.77
C ASN A 51 -14.52 -3.46 -9.83
N MET A 52 -13.70 -4.02 -8.96
CA MET A 52 -12.94 -3.22 -7.99
C MET A 52 -11.64 -2.64 -8.58
N SER A 53 -11.05 -3.30 -9.57
CA SER A 53 -9.86 -2.79 -10.26
C SER A 53 -10.23 -1.57 -11.12
N ASP A 54 -11.34 -1.61 -11.85
CA ASP A 54 -11.79 -0.53 -12.72
C ASP A 54 -12.09 0.76 -11.94
N PHE A 55 -12.65 0.67 -10.74
CA PHE A 55 -12.83 1.83 -9.84
C PHE A 55 -11.49 2.49 -9.51
N PHE A 56 -10.46 1.70 -9.12
CA PHE A 56 -9.15 2.25 -8.79
C PHE A 56 -8.46 2.91 -9.99
N PHE A 57 -8.57 2.32 -11.18
CA PHE A 57 -7.99 2.93 -12.38
C PHE A 57 -8.65 4.27 -12.71
N ASN A 58 -9.97 4.37 -12.55
CA ASN A 58 -10.71 5.61 -12.82
C ASN A 58 -10.49 6.66 -11.73
N ASP A 59 -10.52 6.26 -10.45
CA ASP A 59 -10.37 7.17 -9.32
C ASP A 59 -8.97 7.80 -9.28
N LEU A 60 -7.94 7.00 -9.58
CA LEU A 60 -6.53 7.42 -9.50
C LEU A 60 -5.98 7.97 -10.83
N ASP A 61 -6.80 8.12 -11.86
CA ASP A 61 -6.37 8.52 -13.21
C ASP A 61 -5.19 7.68 -13.73
N LEU A 62 -5.13 6.39 -13.32
CA LEU A 62 -4.07 5.46 -13.72
C LEU A 62 -4.20 5.11 -15.21
N PRO A 63 -3.09 5.10 -15.96
CA PRO A 63 -3.12 4.56 -17.31
C PRO A 63 -3.49 3.08 -17.28
N LYS A 64 -4.21 2.62 -18.29
CA LYS A 64 -4.44 1.18 -18.46
C LYS A 64 -3.10 0.46 -18.52
N PRO A 65 -2.97 -0.70 -17.86
CA PRO A 65 -1.75 -1.50 -17.95
C PRO A 65 -1.41 -1.82 -19.41
N ASN A 66 -0.14 -1.65 -19.77
CA ASN A 66 0.34 -2.05 -21.09
C ASN A 66 0.28 -3.56 -21.26
N LEU A 67 0.51 -4.31 -20.16
CA LEU A 67 0.57 -5.76 -20.14
C LEU A 67 -0.17 -6.31 -18.92
N PHE A 68 -0.91 -7.41 -19.12
CA PHE A 68 -1.67 -8.10 -18.09
C PHE A 68 -1.33 -9.60 -18.07
N LEU A 69 -0.87 -10.14 -16.92
CA LEU A 69 -0.42 -11.53 -16.81
C LEU A 69 -1.56 -12.51 -16.45
N GLY A 70 -2.62 -12.05 -15.81
CA GLY A 70 -3.80 -12.86 -15.50
C GLY A 70 -3.55 -14.01 -14.51
N VAL A 71 -2.67 -13.85 -13.53
CA VAL A 71 -2.21 -14.94 -12.65
C VAL A 71 -3.32 -15.49 -11.75
N GLY A 72 -4.21 -14.62 -11.25
CA GLY A 72 -5.33 -15.00 -10.39
C GLY A 72 -4.92 -15.40 -8.96
N SER A 73 -5.91 -15.92 -8.22
CA SER A 73 -5.75 -16.37 -6.84
C SER A 73 -5.09 -17.77 -6.76
N GLY A 74 -4.47 -18.07 -5.61
CA GLY A 74 -3.86 -19.36 -5.34
C GLY A 74 -3.09 -19.37 -4.01
N SER A 75 -2.42 -20.46 -3.68
CA SER A 75 -1.46 -20.45 -2.58
C SER A 75 -0.30 -19.51 -2.89
N HIS A 76 0.39 -19.02 -1.86
CA HIS A 76 1.53 -18.12 -2.04
C HIS A 76 2.56 -18.68 -3.03
N SER A 77 2.91 -19.95 -2.90
CA SER A 77 3.89 -20.62 -3.78
C SER A 77 3.40 -20.72 -5.22
N ALA A 78 2.16 -21.19 -5.45
CA ALA A 78 1.61 -21.34 -6.80
C ALA A 78 1.45 -19.96 -7.49
N GLN A 79 1.01 -18.94 -6.75
CA GLN A 79 0.86 -17.59 -7.26
C GLN A 79 2.21 -16.98 -7.62
N THR A 80 3.22 -17.09 -6.73
CA THR A 80 4.58 -16.62 -6.98
C THR A 80 5.18 -17.28 -8.23
N ALA A 81 5.06 -18.61 -8.36
CA ALA A 81 5.57 -19.32 -9.54
C ALA A 81 4.93 -18.84 -10.84
N LYS A 82 3.61 -18.71 -10.89
CA LYS A 82 2.90 -18.20 -12.08
C LYS A 82 3.30 -16.77 -12.46
N VAL A 83 3.49 -15.89 -11.44
CA VAL A 83 3.98 -14.54 -11.69
C VAL A 83 5.38 -14.58 -12.29
N MET A 84 6.28 -15.44 -11.75
CA MET A 84 7.65 -15.56 -12.27
C MET A 84 7.65 -16.00 -13.74
N GLU A 85 6.93 -17.06 -14.09
CA GLU A 85 6.82 -17.56 -15.47
C GLU A 85 6.24 -16.52 -16.45
N GLY A 86 5.18 -15.81 -16.02
CA GLY A 86 4.56 -14.78 -16.85
C GLY A 86 5.45 -13.57 -17.03
N PHE A 87 6.11 -13.14 -15.95
CA PHE A 87 6.94 -11.94 -15.96
C PHE A 87 8.27 -12.14 -16.71
N GLU A 88 8.85 -13.32 -16.70
CA GLU A 88 10.07 -13.62 -17.47
C GLU A 88 9.88 -13.33 -18.95
N ARG A 89 8.74 -13.75 -19.53
CA ARG A 89 8.40 -13.46 -20.94
C ARG A 89 8.31 -11.97 -21.22
N VAL A 90 7.69 -11.21 -20.30
CA VAL A 90 7.59 -9.77 -20.41
C VAL A 90 8.97 -9.11 -20.33
N LEU A 91 9.80 -9.54 -19.38
CA LEU A 91 11.14 -8.97 -19.17
C LEU A 91 12.03 -9.16 -20.40
N LEU A 92 11.99 -10.34 -21.00
CA LEU A 92 12.76 -10.64 -22.22
C LEU A 92 12.25 -9.89 -23.45
N ALA A 93 10.94 -9.68 -23.56
CA ALA A 93 10.35 -8.93 -24.68
C ALA A 93 10.59 -7.42 -24.55
N GLU A 94 10.37 -6.86 -23.36
CA GLU A 94 10.42 -5.41 -23.11
C GLU A 94 11.83 -4.88 -22.91
N ARG A 95 12.74 -5.69 -22.37
CA ARG A 95 14.15 -5.34 -22.06
C ARG A 95 14.31 -3.96 -21.40
N PRO A 96 13.67 -3.73 -20.24
CA PRO A 96 13.74 -2.43 -19.56
C PRO A 96 15.13 -2.19 -18.96
N ASP A 97 15.53 -0.92 -18.85
CA ASP A 97 16.74 -0.54 -18.11
C ASP A 97 16.53 -0.73 -16.59
N VAL A 98 15.31 -0.45 -16.12
CA VAL A 98 14.93 -0.57 -14.70
C VAL A 98 13.57 -1.24 -14.56
N VAL A 99 13.47 -2.18 -13.63
CA VAL A 99 12.21 -2.73 -13.13
C VAL A 99 11.91 -2.13 -11.76
N ILE A 100 10.74 -1.55 -11.60
CA ILE A 100 10.22 -1.04 -10.32
C ILE A 100 9.25 -2.06 -9.76
N VAL A 101 9.51 -2.53 -8.55
CA VAL A 101 8.58 -3.30 -7.72
C VAL A 101 8.20 -2.50 -6.49
N VAL A 102 6.98 -2.71 -5.95
CA VAL A 102 6.42 -1.85 -4.91
C VAL A 102 5.85 -2.67 -3.77
N GLY A 103 6.18 -2.33 -2.53
CA GLY A 103 5.65 -2.95 -1.32
C GLY A 103 6.09 -4.40 -1.16
N ASP A 104 5.19 -5.28 -0.68
CA ASP A 104 5.55 -6.57 -0.09
C ASP A 104 4.69 -7.76 -0.54
N VAL A 105 3.96 -7.63 -1.63
CA VAL A 105 3.11 -8.71 -2.15
C VAL A 105 3.91 -9.77 -2.91
N ASN A 106 3.31 -10.94 -3.18
CA ASN A 106 3.97 -12.02 -3.92
C ASN A 106 4.51 -11.57 -5.28
N SER A 107 3.79 -10.68 -5.97
CA SER A 107 4.25 -10.11 -7.25
C SER A 107 5.53 -9.30 -7.11
N THR A 108 5.72 -8.60 -5.99
CA THR A 108 6.95 -7.85 -5.69
C THR A 108 8.15 -8.78 -5.65
N LEU A 109 8.07 -9.83 -4.84
CA LEU A 109 9.13 -10.83 -4.72
C LEU A 109 9.37 -11.56 -6.04
N ALA A 110 8.31 -12.07 -6.70
CA ALA A 110 8.42 -12.85 -7.92
C ALA A 110 9.12 -12.07 -9.05
N CYS A 111 8.68 -10.83 -9.29
CA CYS A 111 9.27 -9.98 -10.33
C CYS A 111 10.70 -9.54 -9.97
N ALA A 112 10.99 -9.33 -8.68
CA ALA A 112 12.35 -9.04 -8.22
C ALA A 112 13.31 -10.19 -8.51
N LEU A 113 12.92 -11.43 -8.18
CA LEU A 113 13.72 -12.63 -8.45
C LEU A 113 13.97 -12.81 -9.95
N VAL A 114 12.94 -12.70 -10.78
CA VAL A 114 13.08 -12.83 -12.24
C VAL A 114 14.01 -11.74 -12.77
N THR A 115 13.85 -10.48 -12.36
CA THR A 115 14.71 -9.36 -12.79
C THR A 115 16.19 -9.64 -12.52
N LYS A 116 16.51 -10.23 -11.38
CA LYS A 116 17.91 -10.47 -10.98
C LYS A 116 18.48 -11.78 -11.51
N LYS A 117 17.66 -12.68 -12.05
CA LYS A 117 18.09 -13.97 -12.61
C LYS A 117 18.03 -14.02 -14.14
N THR A 118 17.31 -13.10 -14.77
CA THR A 118 17.15 -13.07 -16.24
C THR A 118 17.99 -11.92 -16.81
N TRP A 119 19.14 -12.26 -17.33
CA TRP A 119 20.07 -11.34 -17.97
C TRP A 119 20.80 -12.04 -19.12
N CYS A 120 21.36 -11.25 -20.02
CA CYS A 120 22.11 -11.74 -21.15
C CYS A 120 23.29 -10.81 -21.40
N SER A 121 24.49 -11.37 -21.52
CA SER A 121 25.71 -10.61 -21.87
C SER A 121 26.70 -11.45 -22.67
N GLY A 122 27.58 -10.78 -23.41
CA GLY A 122 28.63 -11.42 -24.20
C GLY A 122 28.19 -11.82 -25.62
N GLU A 123 29.00 -12.64 -26.30
CA GLU A 123 28.84 -12.97 -27.72
C GLU A 123 27.54 -13.71 -28.07
N SER A 124 26.89 -14.35 -27.09
CA SER A 124 25.59 -15.03 -27.27
C SER A 124 24.40 -14.08 -27.28
N CYS A 125 24.61 -12.78 -27.05
CA CYS A 125 23.57 -11.76 -27.00
C CYS A 125 23.77 -10.74 -28.11
N GLU A 126 22.69 -10.36 -28.78
CA GLU A 126 22.72 -9.22 -29.73
C GLU A 126 23.08 -7.90 -29.06
N ARG A 127 22.74 -7.77 -27.76
CA ARG A 127 23.04 -6.61 -26.91
C ARG A 127 22.99 -7.06 -25.45
N ASP A 128 23.95 -6.62 -24.65
CA ASP A 128 23.92 -6.80 -23.20
C ASP A 128 22.65 -6.29 -22.59
N PHE A 129 22.01 -7.14 -21.76
CA PHE A 129 20.77 -6.85 -21.06
C PHE A 129 20.94 -7.22 -19.58
N ILE A 130 21.12 -6.21 -18.72
CA ILE A 130 21.28 -6.37 -17.26
C ILE A 130 20.34 -5.36 -16.60
N PRO A 131 19.08 -5.72 -16.37
CA PRO A 131 18.12 -4.80 -15.79
C PRO A 131 18.47 -4.47 -14.35
N LYS A 132 18.27 -3.21 -13.96
CA LYS A 132 18.34 -2.79 -12.56
C LYS A 132 17.02 -3.03 -11.87
N LEU A 133 17.06 -3.38 -10.58
CA LEU A 133 15.89 -3.57 -9.74
C LEU A 133 15.76 -2.40 -8.76
N ALA A 134 14.61 -1.77 -8.76
CA ALA A 134 14.25 -0.70 -7.83
C ALA A 134 13.07 -1.14 -6.95
N HIS A 135 13.24 -1.08 -5.64
CA HIS A 135 12.18 -1.40 -4.67
C HIS A 135 11.67 -0.12 -4.01
N ILE A 136 10.39 0.19 -4.22
CA ILE A 136 9.70 1.30 -3.55
C ILE A 136 9.01 0.78 -2.30
N GLU A 137 9.13 1.50 -1.19
CA GLU A 137 8.72 1.11 0.16
C GLU A 137 9.66 0.05 0.75
N ALA A 138 10.96 0.20 0.49
CA ALA A 138 12.01 -0.66 0.99
C ALA A 138 12.32 -0.42 2.46
N GLY A 139 12.86 -1.42 3.14
CA GLY A 139 13.41 -1.32 4.49
C GLY A 139 12.40 -1.36 5.64
N LEU A 140 11.10 -1.40 5.37
CA LEU A 140 10.09 -1.56 6.42
C LEU A 140 10.17 -2.97 7.02
N ARG A 141 10.05 -3.07 8.36
CA ARG A 141 10.13 -4.36 9.08
C ARG A 141 9.06 -4.45 10.17
N SER A 142 8.35 -5.57 10.20
CA SER A 142 7.48 -5.97 11.31
C SER A 142 8.24 -6.80 12.35
N PHE A 143 9.41 -7.34 11.97
CA PHE A 143 10.20 -8.32 12.74
C PHE A 143 9.44 -9.62 13.06
N ASP A 144 8.36 -9.88 12.35
CA ASP A 144 7.56 -11.10 12.45
C ASP A 144 7.73 -11.94 11.18
N ARG A 145 8.65 -12.90 11.22
CA ARG A 145 8.93 -13.79 10.09
C ARG A 145 7.84 -14.82 9.80
N THR A 146 6.79 -14.89 10.61
CA THR A 146 5.61 -15.70 10.30
C THR A 146 4.71 -15.04 9.26
N MET A 147 4.91 -13.74 9.00
CA MET A 147 4.23 -13.00 7.95
C MET A 147 4.90 -13.23 6.60
N PRO A 148 4.17 -13.73 5.58
CA PRO A 148 4.72 -13.87 4.22
C PRO A 148 5.24 -12.55 3.65
N GLU A 149 4.61 -11.43 3.97
CA GLU A 149 5.00 -10.09 3.55
C GLU A 149 6.37 -9.69 4.10
N GLU A 150 6.71 -10.09 5.32
CA GLU A 150 8.03 -9.81 5.90
C GLU A 150 9.13 -10.55 5.15
N VAL A 151 8.88 -11.80 4.77
CA VAL A 151 9.80 -12.58 3.93
C VAL A 151 9.98 -11.91 2.57
N ASN A 152 8.88 -11.46 1.96
CA ASN A 152 8.92 -10.78 0.67
C ASN A 152 9.78 -9.50 0.74
N ARG A 153 9.60 -8.67 1.80
CA ARG A 153 10.40 -7.45 2.01
C ARG A 153 11.89 -7.74 2.10
N ILE A 154 12.26 -8.63 3.03
CA ILE A 154 13.68 -8.97 3.29
C ILE A 154 14.38 -9.46 2.02
N VAL A 155 13.75 -10.39 1.30
CA VAL A 155 14.37 -10.96 0.09
C VAL A 155 14.45 -9.93 -1.03
N THR A 156 13.39 -9.16 -1.26
CA THR A 156 13.38 -8.11 -2.30
C THR A 156 14.43 -7.06 -2.03
N ASP A 157 14.53 -6.57 -0.78
CA ASP A 157 15.52 -5.58 -0.38
C ASP A 157 16.94 -6.08 -0.61
N SER A 158 17.23 -7.33 -0.22
CA SER A 158 18.58 -7.90 -0.31
C SER A 158 19.14 -7.96 -1.73
N ILE A 159 18.26 -8.09 -2.74
CA ILE A 159 18.66 -8.24 -4.13
C ILE A 159 18.48 -6.96 -4.97
N SER A 160 17.92 -5.89 -4.39
CA SER A 160 17.65 -4.63 -5.10
C SER A 160 18.91 -3.80 -5.35
N ASP A 161 18.90 -3.06 -6.47
CA ASP A 161 19.95 -2.08 -6.81
C ASP A 161 19.63 -0.70 -6.24
N TYR A 162 18.36 -0.32 -6.20
CA TYR A 162 17.85 0.93 -5.64
C TYR A 162 16.78 0.61 -4.59
N LEU A 163 16.95 1.16 -3.39
CA LEU A 163 16.02 0.98 -2.27
C LEU A 163 15.46 2.35 -1.88
N PHE A 164 14.21 2.57 -2.25
CA PHE A 164 13.50 3.82 -1.98
C PHE A 164 12.73 3.68 -0.67
N THR A 165 13.21 4.37 0.36
CA THR A 165 12.68 4.28 1.72
C THR A 165 11.71 5.40 2.03
N THR A 166 10.74 5.10 2.89
CA THR A 166 9.66 6.00 3.28
C THR A 166 9.95 6.76 4.57
N GLU A 167 10.82 6.22 5.42
CA GLU A 167 11.11 6.72 6.76
C GLU A 167 12.53 6.35 7.21
N GLU A 168 13.03 7.02 8.24
CA GLU A 168 14.40 6.86 8.70
C GLU A 168 14.68 5.48 9.31
N SER A 169 13.69 4.91 10.01
CA SER A 169 13.80 3.55 10.56
C SER A 169 14.03 2.49 9.47
N ALA A 170 13.49 2.70 8.27
CA ALA A 170 13.73 1.85 7.12
C ALA A 170 15.20 1.90 6.65
N ASN A 171 15.80 3.09 6.64
CA ASN A 171 17.24 3.23 6.33
C ASN A 171 18.10 2.48 7.34
N GLU A 172 17.78 2.59 8.63
CA GLU A 172 18.51 1.90 9.69
C GLU A 172 18.37 0.38 9.60
N ASN A 173 17.18 -0.14 9.27
CA ASN A 173 16.97 -1.56 9.08
C ASN A 173 17.85 -2.10 7.95
N LEU A 174 17.86 -1.43 6.79
CA LEU A 174 18.68 -1.82 5.66
C LEU A 174 20.18 -1.79 6.00
N LYS A 175 20.65 -0.76 6.69
CA LYS A 175 22.04 -0.66 7.13
C LYS A 175 22.43 -1.80 8.08
N ARG A 176 21.56 -2.14 9.05
CA ARG A 176 21.78 -3.30 9.95
C ARG A 176 21.82 -4.63 9.22
N GLU A 177 21.10 -4.75 8.10
CA GLU A 177 21.10 -5.93 7.23
C GLU A 177 22.28 -5.96 6.25
N GLY A 178 23.18 -4.98 6.33
CA GLY A 178 24.42 -4.92 5.54
C GLY A 178 24.24 -4.34 4.13
N ILE A 179 23.13 -3.67 3.85
CA ILE A 179 22.92 -3.00 2.57
C ILE A 179 23.82 -1.74 2.48
N PRO A 180 24.59 -1.58 1.40
CA PRO A 180 25.41 -0.39 1.19
C PRO A 180 24.58 0.89 1.13
N GLU A 181 25.04 1.93 1.82
CA GLU A 181 24.33 3.22 1.88
C GLU A 181 24.10 3.85 0.50
N SER A 182 25.00 3.59 -0.47
CA SER A 182 24.86 4.06 -1.84
C SER A 182 23.63 3.52 -2.59
N LYS A 183 23.00 2.46 -2.07
CA LYS A 183 21.77 1.89 -2.63
C LYS A 183 20.51 2.42 -1.96
N ILE A 184 20.64 3.08 -0.79
CA ILE A 184 19.51 3.52 0.05
C ILE A 184 19.19 4.98 -0.30
N HIS A 185 17.97 5.23 -0.73
CA HIS A 185 17.50 6.56 -1.10
C HIS A 185 16.26 6.91 -0.28
N PHE A 186 16.43 7.81 0.68
CA PHE A 186 15.32 8.32 1.49
C PHE A 186 14.52 9.34 0.67
N VAL A 187 13.36 8.93 0.16
CA VAL A 187 12.54 9.72 -0.78
C VAL A 187 11.21 10.17 -0.20
N GLY A 188 10.77 9.58 0.91
CA GLY A 188 9.42 9.77 1.45
C GLY A 188 8.44 8.73 0.90
N ASN A 189 7.14 9.01 1.02
CA ASN A 189 6.10 8.02 0.83
C ASN A 189 5.20 8.33 -0.38
N VAL A 190 5.24 7.48 -1.40
CA VAL A 190 4.42 7.62 -2.63
C VAL A 190 2.92 7.48 -2.39
N MET A 191 2.49 6.81 -1.30
CA MET A 191 1.09 6.80 -0.88
C MET A 191 0.60 8.22 -0.59
N ILE A 192 1.45 9.01 0.05
CA ILE A 192 1.14 10.39 0.41
C ILE A 192 1.11 11.31 -0.82
N ASP A 193 1.94 11.04 -1.83
CA ASP A 193 1.85 11.75 -3.10
C ASP A 193 0.46 11.58 -3.73
N THR A 194 -0.03 10.33 -3.75
CA THR A 194 -1.36 10.00 -4.27
C THR A 194 -2.48 10.63 -3.44
N LEU A 195 -2.39 10.54 -2.11
CA LEU A 195 -3.37 11.15 -1.21
C LEU A 195 -3.49 12.66 -1.44
N LEU A 196 -2.37 13.39 -1.39
CA LEU A 196 -2.35 14.84 -1.52
C LEU A 196 -2.84 15.31 -2.89
N ARG A 197 -2.52 14.55 -3.95
CA ARG A 197 -2.99 14.82 -5.31
C ARG A 197 -4.51 14.69 -5.44
N HIS A 198 -5.10 13.66 -4.83
CA HIS A 198 -6.51 13.35 -4.98
C HIS A 198 -7.42 13.97 -3.91
N ARG A 199 -6.85 14.62 -2.89
CA ARG A 199 -7.60 15.20 -1.77
C ARG A 199 -8.66 16.20 -2.23
N SER A 200 -8.35 17.06 -3.19
CA SER A 200 -9.33 18.02 -3.73
C SER A 200 -10.46 17.32 -4.47
N LYS A 201 -10.13 16.35 -5.35
CA LYS A 201 -11.13 15.57 -6.10
C LYS A 201 -12.00 14.74 -5.14
N ALA A 202 -11.42 14.19 -4.09
CA ALA A 202 -12.15 13.44 -3.07
C ALA A 202 -13.18 14.32 -2.33
N SER A 203 -12.90 15.61 -2.11
CA SER A 203 -13.84 16.51 -1.43
C SER A 203 -15.13 16.78 -2.22
N GLU A 204 -15.19 16.39 -3.50
CA GLU A 204 -16.38 16.45 -4.34
C GLU A 204 -17.30 15.24 -4.18
N SER A 205 -16.86 14.19 -3.45
CA SER A 205 -17.64 12.97 -3.22
C SER A 205 -18.92 13.24 -2.42
N THR A 206 -20.00 12.59 -2.80
CA THR A 206 -21.30 12.66 -2.13
C THR A 206 -21.43 11.72 -0.94
N ILE A 207 -20.42 10.92 -0.65
CA ILE A 207 -20.48 9.81 0.34
C ILE A 207 -21.01 10.23 1.71
N LEU A 208 -20.70 11.45 2.19
CA LEU A 208 -21.21 11.94 3.47
C LEU A 208 -22.72 12.17 3.43
N ASN A 209 -23.25 12.62 2.29
CA ASN A 209 -24.70 12.75 2.07
C ASN A 209 -25.35 11.37 1.95
N ASP A 210 -24.76 10.47 1.15
CA ASP A 210 -25.29 9.15 0.89
C ASP A 210 -25.38 8.32 2.19
N LEU A 211 -24.44 8.53 3.10
CA LEU A 211 -24.42 7.91 4.42
C LEU A 211 -25.17 8.73 5.49
N GLN A 212 -25.80 9.85 5.12
CA GLN A 212 -26.57 10.74 6.03
C GLN A 212 -25.73 11.19 7.24
N LEU A 213 -24.49 11.59 6.99
CA LEU A 213 -23.56 12.04 8.04
C LEU A 213 -23.60 13.54 8.31
N TYR A 214 -24.60 14.25 7.77
CA TYR A 214 -24.87 15.64 8.11
C TYR A 214 -26.00 15.75 9.15
N GLU A 215 -25.81 16.64 10.11
CA GLU A 215 -26.77 17.00 11.14
C GLU A 215 -26.68 18.54 11.30
N ASP A 216 -27.80 19.23 11.14
CA ASP A 216 -27.89 20.72 11.21
C ASP A 216 -26.86 21.42 10.30
N GLY A 217 -26.57 20.85 9.12
CA GLY A 217 -25.63 21.40 8.14
C GLY A 217 -24.14 21.18 8.48
N GLN A 218 -23.84 20.46 9.54
CA GLN A 218 -22.49 20.08 9.92
C GLN A 218 -22.29 18.56 9.84
N VAL A 219 -21.05 18.14 9.61
CA VAL A 219 -20.71 16.73 9.65
C VAL A 219 -20.76 16.25 11.10
N ARG A 220 -21.64 15.27 11.39
CA ARG A 220 -21.72 14.64 12.71
C ARG A 220 -20.46 13.85 13.02
N PRO A 221 -20.02 13.76 14.29
CA PRO A 221 -18.90 12.90 14.66
C PRO A 221 -19.22 11.43 14.33
N TYR A 222 -18.29 10.73 13.67
CA TYR A 222 -18.38 9.30 13.40
C TYR A 222 -16.99 8.65 13.41
N ALA A 223 -16.97 7.35 13.61
CA ALA A 223 -15.79 6.52 13.47
C ALA A 223 -15.83 5.72 12.17
N ILE A 224 -14.66 5.41 11.61
CA ILE A 224 -14.52 4.42 10.54
C ILE A 224 -13.87 3.18 11.13
N LEU A 225 -14.39 2.01 10.76
CA LEU A 225 -13.81 0.71 11.08
C LEU A 225 -13.36 0.02 9.80
N THR A 226 -12.13 -0.48 9.76
CA THR A 226 -11.68 -1.39 8.71
C THR A 226 -10.96 -2.59 9.31
N LEU A 227 -11.38 -3.79 8.95
CA LEU A 227 -10.79 -5.07 9.37
C LEU A 227 -10.65 -5.99 8.17
N HIS A 228 -9.44 -6.49 7.95
CA HIS A 228 -9.15 -7.39 6.83
C HIS A 228 -8.01 -8.38 7.12
N ARG A 229 -7.28 -8.23 8.24
CA ARG A 229 -6.19 -9.14 8.61
C ARG A 229 -6.74 -10.48 9.09
N PRO A 230 -6.21 -11.64 8.59
CA PRO A 230 -6.63 -12.97 9.02
C PRO A 230 -6.62 -13.14 10.54
N THR A 231 -5.60 -12.60 11.22
CA THR A 231 -5.47 -12.66 12.68
C THR A 231 -6.65 -12.03 13.46
N ASN A 232 -7.35 -11.08 12.83
CA ASN A 232 -8.47 -10.36 13.45
C ASN A 232 -9.83 -10.89 13.00
N VAL A 233 -9.92 -11.43 11.76
CA VAL A 233 -11.21 -11.78 11.16
C VAL A 233 -11.43 -13.27 11.01
N ASP A 234 -10.38 -14.11 10.94
CA ASP A 234 -10.51 -15.57 10.72
C ASP A 234 -10.76 -16.34 12.06
N ASP A 235 -10.32 -15.80 13.20
CA ASP A 235 -10.66 -16.36 14.51
C ASP A 235 -11.95 -15.72 15.04
N THR A 236 -13.03 -16.49 15.00
CA THR A 236 -14.38 -16.04 15.41
C THR A 236 -14.41 -15.46 16.82
N THR A 237 -13.61 -16.01 17.74
CA THR A 237 -13.56 -15.53 19.13
C THR A 237 -12.94 -14.14 19.20
N THR A 238 -11.79 -13.95 18.56
CA THR A 238 -11.12 -12.65 18.49
C THR A 238 -11.99 -11.63 17.77
N PHE A 239 -12.57 -12.00 16.63
CA PHE A 239 -13.45 -11.13 15.87
C PHE A 239 -14.67 -10.68 16.69
N SER A 240 -15.36 -11.62 17.35
CA SER A 240 -16.52 -11.31 18.21
C SER A 240 -16.14 -10.35 19.35
N ARG A 241 -15.00 -10.56 20.00
CA ARG A 241 -14.53 -9.67 21.07
C ARG A 241 -14.22 -8.26 20.56
N ILE A 242 -13.58 -8.13 19.40
CA ILE A 242 -13.33 -6.84 18.77
C ILE A 242 -14.66 -6.15 18.45
N ILE A 243 -15.61 -6.84 17.81
CA ILE A 243 -16.92 -6.26 17.46
C ILE A 243 -17.69 -5.84 18.71
N GLN A 244 -17.69 -6.65 19.77
CA GLN A 244 -18.32 -6.30 21.04
C GLN A 244 -17.76 -5.02 21.66
N SER A 245 -16.43 -4.78 21.56
CA SER A 245 -15.84 -3.53 22.04
C SER A 245 -16.37 -2.31 21.30
N PHE A 246 -16.74 -2.47 20.03
CA PHE A 246 -17.28 -1.38 19.23
C PHE A 246 -18.73 -1.05 19.54
N LEU A 247 -19.46 -1.90 20.22
CA LEU A 247 -20.80 -1.55 20.72
C LEU A 247 -20.75 -0.41 21.73
N ASP A 248 -19.75 -0.41 22.61
CA ASP A 248 -19.59 0.67 23.58
C ASP A 248 -19.15 1.99 22.90
N VAL A 249 -18.30 1.91 21.88
CA VAL A 249 -17.94 3.05 21.03
C VAL A 249 -19.16 3.56 20.27
N SER A 250 -19.94 2.66 19.68
CA SER A 250 -21.12 3.00 18.86
C SER A 250 -22.25 3.69 19.65
N ARG A 251 -22.29 3.51 20.98
CA ARG A 251 -23.20 4.28 21.85
C ARG A 251 -22.86 5.78 21.92
N ARG A 252 -21.61 6.14 21.59
CA ARG A 252 -21.12 7.51 21.67
C ARG A 252 -21.14 8.22 20.31
N MET A 253 -20.91 7.45 19.22
CA MET A 253 -20.95 7.95 17.86
C MET A 253 -21.19 6.81 16.86
N PRO A 254 -21.79 7.10 15.68
CA PRO A 254 -21.90 6.14 14.59
C PRO A 254 -20.54 5.54 14.18
N ILE A 255 -20.55 4.26 13.81
CA ILE A 255 -19.41 3.59 13.20
C ILE A 255 -19.80 3.19 11.78
N ILE A 256 -19.00 3.63 10.79
CA ILE A 256 -19.11 3.19 9.40
C ILE A 256 -18.10 2.07 9.17
N PHE A 257 -18.58 0.94 8.68
CA PHE A 257 -17.74 -0.21 8.39
C PHE A 257 -17.84 -0.62 6.92
N PRO A 258 -16.97 -0.11 6.05
CA PRO A 258 -16.81 -0.62 4.69
C PRO A 258 -16.29 -2.06 4.77
N ALA A 259 -17.16 -3.03 4.52
CA ALA A 259 -16.85 -4.44 4.71
C ALA A 259 -16.73 -5.18 3.37
N HIS A 260 -15.65 -5.97 3.23
CA HIS A 260 -15.51 -6.89 2.10
C HIS A 260 -16.53 -8.04 2.21
N PRO A 261 -17.03 -8.62 1.11
CA PRO A 261 -17.96 -9.74 1.14
C PRO A 261 -17.53 -10.90 2.04
N ARG A 262 -16.23 -11.18 2.14
CA ARG A 262 -15.69 -12.18 3.08
C ARG A 262 -15.97 -11.82 4.55
N THR A 263 -15.75 -10.57 4.93
CA THR A 263 -16.02 -10.10 6.30
C THR A 263 -17.50 -10.12 6.61
N PHE A 264 -18.34 -9.78 5.63
CA PHE A 264 -19.80 -9.89 5.76
C PHE A 264 -20.23 -11.33 6.03
N LYS A 265 -19.70 -12.31 5.29
CA LYS A 265 -19.96 -13.72 5.51
C LYS A 265 -19.57 -14.16 6.93
N GLN A 266 -18.43 -13.69 7.43
CA GLN A 266 -17.96 -14.02 8.78
C GLN A 266 -18.84 -13.39 9.88
N ILE A 267 -19.38 -12.19 9.66
CA ILE A 267 -20.37 -11.59 10.57
C ILE A 267 -21.60 -12.49 10.70
N GLN A 268 -22.08 -13.05 9.58
CA GLN A 268 -23.22 -13.98 9.59
C GLN A 268 -22.87 -15.32 10.26
N GLU A 269 -21.71 -15.89 9.96
CA GLU A 269 -21.26 -17.16 10.56
C GLU A 269 -21.00 -17.06 12.05
N ALA A 270 -20.65 -15.87 12.55
CA ALA A 270 -20.43 -15.60 13.97
C ALA A 270 -21.70 -15.19 14.74
N ASP A 271 -22.87 -15.18 14.08
CA ASP A 271 -24.16 -14.73 14.66
C ASP A 271 -24.10 -13.31 15.26
N LEU A 272 -23.38 -12.43 14.59
CA LEU A 272 -23.19 -11.04 15.01
C LEU A 272 -24.12 -10.06 14.29
N GLY A 273 -25.06 -10.56 13.48
CA GLY A 273 -25.93 -9.74 12.63
C GLY A 273 -26.66 -8.63 13.36
N ASP A 274 -27.14 -8.90 14.58
CA ASP A 274 -27.90 -7.95 15.41
C ASP A 274 -27.10 -6.70 15.84
N TYR A 275 -25.79 -6.72 15.67
CA TYR A 275 -24.92 -5.58 16.01
C TYR A 275 -24.77 -4.58 14.87
N PHE A 276 -25.25 -4.94 13.68
CA PHE A 276 -25.06 -4.17 12.46
C PHE A 276 -26.38 -3.75 11.83
N VAL A 277 -26.37 -2.60 11.19
CA VAL A 277 -27.37 -2.22 10.20
C VAL A 277 -26.77 -2.38 8.82
N ASP A 278 -27.40 -3.23 8.04
CA ASP A 278 -26.96 -3.53 6.69
C ASP A 278 -27.52 -2.48 5.72
N HIS A 279 -26.65 -1.58 5.28
CA HIS A 279 -26.98 -0.58 4.29
C HIS A 279 -27.23 -1.17 2.89
N PHE A 280 -26.74 -2.39 2.63
CA PHE A 280 -26.94 -3.08 1.35
C PHE A 280 -28.39 -3.52 1.13
N MET A 281 -29.07 -3.92 2.23
CA MET A 281 -30.38 -4.54 2.14
C MET A 281 -31.53 -3.58 2.49
N ALA A 282 -31.28 -2.60 3.36
CA ALA A 282 -32.33 -1.73 3.91
C ALA A 282 -32.38 -0.32 3.27
N GLY A 283 -31.40 0.03 2.42
CA GLY A 283 -31.28 1.41 1.93
C GLY A 283 -30.84 2.40 3.02
N PRO A 284 -30.83 3.72 2.73
CA PRO A 284 -30.38 4.75 3.66
C PRO A 284 -31.43 4.99 4.74
N GLU A 285 -31.43 4.18 5.81
CA GLU A 285 -32.24 4.48 6.98
C GLU A 285 -31.64 5.64 7.80
N PRO A 286 -32.49 6.48 8.43
CA PRO A 286 -32.01 7.53 9.33
C PRO A 286 -31.18 6.94 10.47
N TRP A 287 -30.20 7.71 10.95
CA TRP A 287 -29.44 7.32 12.14
C TRP A 287 -30.37 7.34 13.37
N ASP A 288 -30.80 6.16 13.80
CA ASP A 288 -31.53 5.93 15.04
C ASP A 288 -30.53 5.72 16.19
N ALA A 289 -30.94 6.04 17.42
CA ALA A 289 -30.17 5.74 18.63
C ALA A 289 -29.87 4.25 18.84
N ARG A 290 -30.56 3.37 18.12
CA ARG A 290 -30.37 1.91 18.12
C ARG A 290 -29.41 1.43 17.03
N VAL A 291 -29.17 2.24 15.99
CA VAL A 291 -28.27 1.91 14.87
C VAL A 291 -26.83 2.19 15.30
N ARG A 292 -26.03 1.17 15.44
CA ARG A 292 -24.74 1.27 16.12
C ARG A 292 -23.56 1.18 15.18
N ILE A 293 -23.56 0.15 14.31
CA ILE A 293 -22.50 -0.04 13.32
C ILE A 293 -23.18 -0.23 11.96
N ARG A 294 -22.90 0.65 11.02
CA ARG A 294 -23.45 0.58 9.66
C ARG A 294 -22.45 -0.11 8.74
N LEU A 295 -22.85 -1.28 8.23
CA LEU A 295 -22.12 -1.97 7.17
C LEU A 295 -22.42 -1.30 5.84
N VAL A 296 -21.36 -0.98 5.10
CA VAL A 296 -21.45 -0.42 3.76
C VAL A 296 -20.60 -1.25 2.77
N PRO A 297 -20.91 -1.23 1.46
CA PRO A 297 -20.07 -1.84 0.44
C PRO A 297 -18.63 -1.34 0.52
N PRO A 298 -17.67 -2.09 -0.05
CA PRO A 298 -16.35 -1.54 -0.30
C PRO A 298 -16.47 -0.27 -1.13
N LEU A 299 -15.86 0.81 -0.65
CA LEU A 299 -15.89 2.13 -1.27
C LEU A 299 -14.77 2.28 -2.29
N GLY A 300 -14.97 3.14 -3.29
CA GLY A 300 -13.92 3.69 -4.15
C GLY A 300 -12.92 4.49 -3.33
N TYR A 301 -11.75 4.75 -3.91
CA TYR A 301 -10.68 5.46 -3.21
C TYR A 301 -11.07 6.89 -2.82
N LEU A 302 -11.69 7.62 -3.74
CA LEU A 302 -12.10 9.01 -3.52
C LEU A 302 -13.17 9.13 -2.42
N ASP A 303 -14.17 8.25 -2.44
CA ASP A 303 -15.22 8.20 -1.42
C ASP A 303 -14.64 7.84 -0.05
N PHE A 304 -13.76 6.83 0.00
CA PHE A 304 -13.11 6.44 1.25
C PHE A 304 -12.20 7.54 1.79
N LEU A 305 -11.45 8.22 0.93
CA LEU A 305 -10.59 9.34 1.32
C LEU A 305 -11.41 10.51 1.86
N HIS A 306 -12.55 10.85 1.23
CA HIS A 306 -13.45 11.90 1.72
C HIS A 306 -14.06 11.52 3.07
N LEU A 307 -14.54 10.29 3.19
CA LEU A 307 -15.07 9.75 4.43
C LEU A 307 -14.00 9.79 5.55
N MET A 308 -12.77 9.33 5.27
CA MET A 308 -11.68 9.32 6.23
C MET A 308 -11.25 10.73 6.66
N SER A 309 -11.21 11.67 5.73
CA SER A 309 -10.80 13.06 6.00
C SER A 309 -11.74 13.81 6.96
N ASN A 310 -12.97 13.34 7.13
CA ASN A 310 -13.99 13.95 7.99
C ASN A 310 -14.31 13.09 9.24
N ALA A 311 -13.64 11.97 9.42
CA ALA A 311 -13.88 11.09 10.56
C ALA A 311 -13.33 11.68 11.86
N LYS A 312 -14.00 11.39 12.99
CA LYS A 312 -13.49 11.73 14.33
C LYS A 312 -12.35 10.80 14.75
N VAL A 313 -12.40 9.54 14.33
CA VAL A 313 -11.37 8.53 14.58
C VAL A 313 -11.46 7.40 13.55
N VAL A 314 -10.33 6.81 13.21
CA VAL A 314 -10.24 5.61 12.36
C VAL A 314 -9.72 4.45 13.19
N LEU A 315 -10.44 3.33 13.14
CA LEU A 315 -10.13 2.06 13.78
C LEU A 315 -9.71 1.08 12.68
N THR A 316 -8.46 0.61 12.67
CA THR A 316 -7.96 -0.15 11.51
C THR A 316 -6.91 -1.17 11.85
N ASP A 317 -6.78 -2.22 11.02
CA ASP A 317 -5.63 -3.13 11.01
C ASP A 317 -4.74 -2.94 9.74
N SER A 318 -5.07 -1.94 8.91
CA SER A 318 -4.36 -1.61 7.68
C SER A 318 -3.13 -0.74 7.91
N GLY A 319 -1.98 -1.10 7.31
CA GLY A 319 -0.78 -0.27 7.34
C GLY A 319 -0.92 1.04 6.56
N GLY A 320 -1.51 1.00 5.36
CA GLY A 320 -1.68 2.19 4.51
C GLY A 320 -2.56 3.27 5.15
N ILE A 321 -3.62 2.86 5.84
CA ILE A 321 -4.52 3.80 6.55
C ILE A 321 -3.79 4.54 7.67
N GLN A 322 -2.84 3.89 8.36
CA GLN A 322 -2.00 4.54 9.38
C GLN A 322 -1.17 5.70 8.77
N GLU A 323 -0.69 5.51 7.54
CA GLU A 323 0.07 6.53 6.82
C GLU A 323 -0.83 7.70 6.38
N GLU A 324 -1.97 7.39 5.80
CA GLU A 324 -2.92 8.39 5.32
C GLU A 324 -3.50 9.24 6.45
N THR A 325 -3.93 8.62 7.55
CA THR A 325 -4.45 9.32 8.73
C THR A 325 -3.41 10.22 9.38
N THR A 326 -2.12 9.84 9.36
CA THR A 326 -1.01 10.66 9.83
C THR A 326 -0.97 12.01 9.10
N ILE A 327 -1.11 12.01 7.77
CA ILE A 327 -1.07 13.24 6.97
C ILE A 327 -2.38 14.03 7.05
N LEU A 328 -3.51 13.33 7.18
CA LEU A 328 -4.80 13.98 7.36
C LEU A 328 -4.98 14.59 8.76
N GLY A 329 -4.12 14.21 9.73
CA GLY A 329 -4.26 14.62 11.12
C GLY A 329 -5.44 13.95 11.83
N ILE A 330 -5.93 12.83 11.31
CA ILE A 330 -7.07 12.10 11.87
C ILE A 330 -6.55 11.06 12.89
N PRO A 331 -7.09 11.01 14.11
CA PRO A 331 -6.73 10.00 15.10
C PRO A 331 -6.92 8.58 14.54
N CYS A 332 -5.88 7.76 14.65
CA CYS A 332 -5.86 6.38 14.18
C CYS A 332 -5.62 5.42 15.34
N ILE A 333 -6.45 4.41 15.47
CA ILE A 333 -6.28 3.34 16.45
C ILE A 333 -6.03 2.04 15.72
N THR A 334 -4.80 1.53 15.85
CA THR A 334 -4.37 0.32 15.16
C THR A 334 -4.70 -0.92 15.99
N LEU A 335 -5.54 -1.79 15.44
CA LEU A 335 -6.02 -3.03 16.04
C LEU A 335 -5.01 -4.18 15.84
N ARG A 336 -3.75 -3.89 16.17
CA ARG A 336 -2.62 -4.80 16.07
C ARG A 336 -1.67 -4.58 17.24
N LYS A 337 -0.89 -5.62 17.59
CA LYS A 337 0.13 -5.55 18.65
C LYS A 337 1.40 -4.82 18.21
N ASN A 338 1.65 -4.75 16.91
CA ASN A 338 2.83 -4.11 16.29
C ASN A 338 2.45 -3.37 15.01
N THR A 339 3.38 -2.59 14.50
CA THR A 339 3.27 -1.96 13.19
C THR A 339 4.64 -1.97 12.50
N GLU A 340 4.65 -2.14 11.20
CA GLU A 340 5.80 -1.95 10.33
C GLU A 340 6.07 -0.47 10.01
N ARG A 341 5.27 0.45 10.56
CA ARG A 341 5.33 1.90 10.31
C ARG A 341 5.46 2.69 11.62
N PRO A 342 6.58 2.54 12.34
CA PRO A 342 6.77 3.19 13.64
C PRO A 342 6.71 4.72 13.56
N VAL A 343 7.03 5.32 12.41
CA VAL A 343 6.92 6.75 12.17
C VAL A 343 5.51 7.29 12.40
N THR A 344 4.46 6.49 12.16
CA THR A 344 3.07 6.89 12.41
C THR A 344 2.74 7.02 13.90
N LEU A 345 3.49 6.33 14.76
CA LEU A 345 3.37 6.43 16.22
C LEU A 345 4.12 7.63 16.80
N THR A 346 5.26 7.98 16.19
CA THR A 346 6.15 9.03 16.70
C THR A 346 5.85 10.41 16.13
N HIS A 347 5.39 10.49 14.89
CA HIS A 347 5.07 11.73 14.18
C HIS A 347 3.58 11.86 13.88
N GLY A 348 2.87 10.74 13.79
CA GLY A 348 1.45 10.72 13.45
C GLY A 348 0.52 10.68 14.66
N THR A 349 -0.74 10.43 14.35
CA THR A 349 -1.84 10.30 15.31
C THR A 349 -2.14 8.85 15.67
N ASN A 350 -1.30 7.90 15.23
CA ASN A 350 -1.54 6.48 15.39
C ASN A 350 -1.25 5.99 16.81
N MET A 351 -2.13 5.13 17.32
CA MET A 351 -2.01 4.47 18.62
C MET A 351 -2.25 2.97 18.47
N LEU A 352 -1.39 2.14 19.06
CA LEU A 352 -1.59 0.68 19.06
C LEU A 352 -2.53 0.28 20.19
N ALA A 353 -3.63 -0.40 19.86
CA ALA A 353 -4.57 -0.94 20.86
C ALA A 353 -4.61 -2.49 20.89
N GLY A 354 -4.05 -3.14 19.86
CA GLY A 354 -4.19 -4.59 19.76
C GLY A 354 -5.63 -5.02 19.51
N ALA A 355 -5.95 -6.25 19.90
CA ALA A 355 -7.30 -6.82 19.82
C ALA A 355 -7.97 -6.94 21.20
N ASP A 356 -7.43 -6.28 22.21
CA ASP A 356 -7.97 -6.30 23.56
C ASP A 356 -9.11 -5.27 23.71
N PRO A 357 -10.36 -5.71 24.05
CA PRO A 357 -11.52 -4.83 24.12
C PRO A 357 -11.36 -3.65 25.07
N GLU A 358 -10.76 -3.87 26.24
CA GLU A 358 -10.61 -2.82 27.25
C GLU A 358 -9.63 -1.74 26.77
N THR A 359 -8.52 -2.15 26.19
CA THR A 359 -7.53 -1.24 25.59
C THR A 359 -8.14 -0.44 24.43
N ILE A 360 -8.95 -1.07 23.57
CA ILE A 360 -9.66 -0.38 22.48
C ILE A 360 -10.57 0.72 23.04
N ILE A 361 -11.44 0.37 24.01
CA ILE A 361 -12.41 1.31 24.60
C ILE A 361 -11.70 2.48 25.31
N GLN A 362 -10.65 2.18 26.06
CA GLN A 362 -9.85 3.21 26.75
C GLN A 362 -9.17 4.14 25.74
N THR A 363 -8.57 3.60 24.68
CA THR A 363 -7.89 4.39 23.65
C THR A 363 -8.87 5.30 22.90
N VAL A 364 -10.04 4.77 22.51
CA VAL A 364 -11.10 5.59 21.90
C VAL A 364 -11.55 6.69 22.87
N SER A 365 -11.72 6.38 24.16
CA SER A 365 -12.14 7.36 25.16
C SER A 365 -11.14 8.52 25.29
N ARG A 366 -9.84 8.24 25.24
CA ARG A 366 -8.78 9.26 25.23
C ARG A 366 -8.89 10.20 24.02
N VAL A 367 -9.08 9.62 22.82
CA VAL A 367 -9.28 10.39 21.59
C VAL A 367 -10.50 11.31 21.71
N LEU A 368 -11.63 10.80 22.22
CA LEU A 368 -12.86 11.60 22.37
C LEU A 368 -12.72 12.74 23.39
N GLN A 369 -11.80 12.61 24.34
CA GLN A 369 -11.45 13.67 25.31
C GLN A 369 -10.43 14.69 24.78
N GLY A 370 -9.98 14.56 23.51
CA GLY A 370 -8.98 15.42 22.93
C GLY A 370 -7.56 15.21 23.46
N MET A 371 -7.28 14.02 24.01
CA MET A 371 -5.94 13.64 24.48
C MET A 371 -5.14 12.97 23.36
N GLU A 372 -5.18 13.56 22.18
CA GLU A 372 -4.48 13.08 20.99
C GLU A 372 -3.08 13.70 20.92
N GLN A 373 -2.14 12.99 20.30
CA GLN A 373 -0.85 13.58 19.96
C GLN A 373 -1.02 14.49 18.74
N PRO A 374 -0.45 15.71 18.74
CA PRO A 374 -0.47 16.54 17.56
C PRO A 374 0.35 15.87 16.44
N ALA A 375 -0.22 15.74 15.26
CA ALA A 375 0.49 15.22 14.10
C ALA A 375 1.57 16.22 13.65
N SER A 376 2.76 15.69 13.41
CA SER A 376 3.84 16.39 12.70
C SER A 376 4.17 15.55 11.48
N PRO A 377 4.00 16.04 10.24
CA PRO A 377 4.29 15.24 9.05
C PRO A 377 5.71 14.67 9.11
N PRO A 378 5.87 13.36 8.86
CA PRO A 378 7.20 12.77 8.77
C PRO A 378 8.05 13.43 7.68
N PRO A 379 9.39 13.43 7.80
CA PRO A 379 10.27 13.98 6.78
C PRO A 379 9.98 13.40 5.39
N PHE A 380 9.94 14.27 4.37
CA PHE A 380 9.67 13.91 2.97
C PHE A 380 8.27 13.34 2.66
N TRP A 381 7.34 13.37 3.60
CA TRP A 381 5.94 13.05 3.32
C TRP A 381 5.19 14.30 2.79
N ASP A 382 5.71 14.86 1.71
CA ASP A 382 5.37 16.19 1.17
C ASP A 382 4.75 16.16 -0.25
N GLY A 383 4.38 14.98 -0.74
CA GLY A 383 3.79 14.81 -2.07
C GLY A 383 4.80 14.85 -3.23
N ASN A 384 6.10 14.64 -2.95
CA ASN A 384 7.14 14.66 -3.97
C ASN A 384 8.05 13.43 -3.97
N ALA A 385 7.67 12.35 -3.30
CA ALA A 385 8.46 11.12 -3.23
C ALA A 385 8.69 10.52 -4.62
N ALA A 386 7.64 10.38 -5.43
CA ALA A 386 7.74 9.84 -6.78
C ALA A 386 8.63 10.69 -7.70
N LYS A 387 8.62 12.02 -7.55
CA LYS A 387 9.54 12.90 -8.31
C LYS A 387 11.00 12.64 -7.94
N ARG A 388 11.30 12.43 -6.64
CA ARG A 388 12.65 12.08 -6.17
C ARG A 388 13.08 10.72 -6.73
N ILE A 389 12.18 9.74 -6.75
CA ILE A 389 12.45 8.42 -7.36
C ILE A 389 12.83 8.56 -8.83
N VAL A 390 12.00 9.25 -9.62
CA VAL A 390 12.28 9.45 -11.05
C VAL A 390 13.61 10.17 -11.27
N GLN A 391 13.93 11.19 -10.46
CA GLN A 391 15.20 11.89 -10.53
C GLN A 391 16.41 10.96 -10.31
N VAL A 392 16.36 10.10 -9.26
CA VAL A 392 17.43 9.13 -8.97
C VAL A 392 17.59 8.16 -10.14
N LEU A 393 16.51 7.60 -10.66
CA LEU A 393 16.56 6.61 -11.73
C LEU A 393 17.11 7.19 -13.05
N VAL A 394 16.78 8.44 -13.37
CA VAL A 394 17.27 9.11 -14.58
C VAL A 394 18.75 9.51 -14.44
N GLN A 395 19.17 9.99 -13.27
CA GLN A 395 20.56 10.38 -13.01
C GLN A 395 21.53 9.19 -13.03
N ALA A 396 21.10 8.05 -12.51
CA ALA A 396 21.89 6.83 -12.43
C ALA A 396 22.34 6.29 -13.80
N ARG A 397 21.63 6.63 -14.87
CA ARG A 397 22.05 6.31 -16.26
C ARG A 397 23.29 7.04 -16.72
N GLY A 398 23.54 8.25 -16.21
CA GLY A 398 24.69 9.09 -16.59
C GLY A 398 26.03 8.59 -16.06
N THR A 399 26.04 7.67 -15.09
CA THR A 399 27.25 7.24 -14.37
C THR A 399 27.68 5.79 -14.64
N ALA A 400 26.93 5.01 -15.40
CA ALA A 400 27.20 3.59 -15.62
C ALA A 400 27.80 3.30 -17.00
N SER A 401 29.12 3.35 -17.10
CA SER A 401 29.87 2.41 -17.96
C SER A 401 30.12 1.17 -17.11
N PRO A 402 29.63 -0.03 -17.44
CA PRO A 402 30.03 -1.23 -16.72
C PRO A 402 31.51 -1.50 -16.99
N GLN A 403 32.32 -1.50 -15.94
CA GLN A 403 33.64 -2.14 -16.06
C GLN A 403 33.39 -3.67 -16.25
N PRO A 404 34.09 -4.31 -17.20
CA PRO A 404 33.97 -5.76 -17.38
C PRO A 404 34.42 -6.45 -16.09
N VAL A 405 33.54 -7.24 -15.51
CA VAL A 405 33.88 -8.15 -14.43
C VAL A 405 34.95 -9.11 -14.99
N ALA A 406 36.15 -9.08 -14.41
CA ALA A 406 37.21 -10.01 -14.75
C ALA A 406 36.65 -11.45 -14.75
N GLY A 407 36.88 -12.17 -15.82
CA GLY A 407 36.42 -13.52 -16.01
C GLY A 407 36.86 -14.48 -14.88
N PRO A 408 36.25 -15.67 -14.76
CA PRO A 408 36.50 -16.58 -13.66
C PRO A 408 37.98 -16.95 -13.61
N VAL A 409 38.59 -16.77 -12.43
CA VAL A 409 39.91 -17.31 -12.12
C VAL A 409 39.86 -18.84 -12.25
N ALA A 410 40.61 -19.38 -13.20
CA ALA A 410 40.71 -20.84 -13.38
C ALA A 410 41.23 -21.44 -12.07
N ILE A 411 40.47 -22.35 -11.49
CA ILE A 411 40.90 -23.19 -10.38
C ILE A 411 41.87 -24.24 -10.97
N PRO A 412 43.14 -24.33 -10.52
CA PRO A 412 44.02 -25.35 -10.99
C PRO A 412 43.51 -26.75 -10.55
N ALA A 413 43.41 -27.65 -11.50
CA ALA A 413 43.11 -29.06 -11.23
C ALA A 413 44.26 -29.68 -10.42
N THR A 414 43.93 -30.20 -9.23
CA THR A 414 44.73 -31.12 -8.43
C THR A 414 44.28 -32.54 -8.65
#